data_4a233e54e8a56c3c829de7d647cc8b73
#
_entry.id   4a233e54e8a56c3c829de7d647cc8b73
#
_cell.length_a   1.000
_cell.length_b   1.000
_cell.length_c   1.000
_cell.angle_alpha   90.00
_cell.angle_beta   90.00
_cell.angle_gamma   90.00
#
_symmetry.space_group_name_H-M   'P 1'
#
loop_
_entity.id
_entity.type
_entity.pdbx_description
1 polymer ?
#
loop_
_entity_poly.entity_id
_entity_poly.type
_entity_poly.pdbx_seq_one_letter_code
_entity_poly.pdbx_strand_id
1 'polypeptide(L)'
;MLNKKLGTVLLSTVIAASFATVANAETRTAQATATWQATAIKDTTSMLVVTPLKSLTFNYAEGQKSFNQQNGAFDIAIQGQSGATDFKLASKIIANTLARTTDDSKLTVGVKWNGEDLTKDTDTVLIDTSKGLTSGLDNLAADGVYNSSDRATDRGEFTFVIANAESAGAATDFNSLTDGTWDGDVKVQFTATWDGTFTPAPAP
;
A
#
# COMPACT_ATOMS: atom_id res chain seq x y z
N MET A 1 -15.22 109.76 6.92
CA MET A 1 -14.25 108.85 7.62
C MET A 1 -14.39 107.48 7.10
N LEU A 2 -13.31 107.00 6.68
CA LEU A 2 -13.00 105.90 5.91
C LEU A 2 -13.11 104.58 6.69
N ASN A 3 -13.65 103.53 6.17
CA ASN A 3 -13.17 102.18 6.49
C ASN A 3 -13.48 101.22 5.37
N LYS A 4 -12.46 100.86 4.60
CA LYS A 4 -12.37 99.77 3.66
C LYS A 4 -12.46 98.47 4.43
N LYS A 5 -13.33 97.59 4.04
CA LYS A 5 -13.17 96.13 4.35
C LYS A 5 -12.74 95.35 3.13
N LEU A 6 -11.55 94.90 3.22
CA LEU A 6 -10.94 93.97 2.27
C LEU A 6 -11.63 92.64 2.45
N GLY A 7 -12.22 92.13 1.39
CA GLY A 7 -12.72 90.78 1.35
C GLY A 7 -11.61 89.82 0.88
N THR A 8 -11.21 88.95 1.75
CA THR A 8 -10.25 87.90 1.43
C THR A 8 -10.97 86.71 0.75
N VAL A 9 -10.70 86.45 -0.50
CA VAL A 9 -11.18 85.27 -1.18
C VAL A 9 -10.23 84.11 -0.83
N LEU A 10 -10.74 83.19 -0.08
CA LEU A 10 -10.05 81.90 0.20
C LEU A 10 -10.27 80.97 -0.94
N LEU A 11 -9.21 80.73 -1.76
CA LEU A 11 -9.15 79.75 -2.76
C LEU A 11 -8.79 78.39 -2.11
N SER A 12 -9.76 77.53 -1.86
CA SER A 12 -9.55 76.22 -1.32
C SER A 12 -9.08 75.29 -2.46
N THR A 13 -7.79 75.00 -2.48
CA THR A 13 -7.19 73.99 -3.33
C THR A 13 -7.50 72.61 -2.76
N VAL A 14 -8.38 71.86 -3.38
CA VAL A 14 -8.61 70.45 -3.07
C VAL A 14 -7.46 69.64 -3.66
N ILE A 15 -6.55 69.22 -2.78
CA ILE A 15 -5.51 68.23 -3.16
C ILE A 15 -6.18 66.83 -3.10
N ALA A 16 -6.51 66.30 -4.26
CA ALA A 16 -6.89 64.90 -4.37
C ALA A 16 -5.64 64.03 -4.13
N ALA A 17 -5.48 63.53 -2.93
CA ALA A 17 -4.49 62.52 -2.61
C ALA A 17 -4.93 61.20 -3.26
N SER A 18 -4.36 60.86 -4.40
CA SER A 18 -4.46 59.50 -4.99
C SER A 18 -3.70 58.54 -4.10
N PHE A 19 -4.41 57.77 -3.31
CA PHE A 19 -3.84 56.63 -2.63
C PHE A 19 -3.51 55.55 -3.68
N ALA A 20 -2.28 55.49 -4.08
CA ALA A 20 -1.76 54.36 -4.82
C ALA A 20 -1.74 53.14 -3.86
N THR A 21 -2.69 52.26 -4.00
CA THR A 21 -2.62 50.95 -3.31
C THR A 21 -1.46 50.17 -3.92
N VAL A 22 -0.34 50.14 -3.22
CA VAL A 22 0.75 49.24 -3.52
C VAL A 22 0.21 47.81 -3.28
N ALA A 23 -0.04 47.10 -4.35
CA ALA A 23 -0.30 45.67 -4.28
C ALA A 23 1.00 44.99 -3.81
N ASN A 24 1.06 44.70 -2.50
CA ASN A 24 2.13 43.87 -1.99
C ASN A 24 1.89 42.45 -2.52
N ALA A 25 2.79 41.98 -3.36
CA ALA A 25 2.83 40.58 -3.75
C ALA A 25 3.21 39.75 -2.52
N GLU A 26 2.22 39.14 -1.89
CA GLU A 26 2.42 38.22 -0.77
C GLU A 26 2.84 36.85 -1.33
N THR A 27 4.05 36.43 -1.02
CA THR A 27 4.52 35.08 -1.37
C THR A 27 3.92 34.10 -0.37
N ARG A 28 3.07 33.20 -0.85
CA ARG A 28 2.52 32.10 -0.03
C ARG A 28 3.32 30.86 -0.31
N THR A 29 3.91 30.29 0.72
CA THR A 29 4.68 29.04 0.65
C THR A 29 3.94 27.96 1.40
N ALA A 30 3.77 26.80 0.76
CA ALA A 30 3.27 25.58 1.38
C ALA A 30 4.38 24.52 1.42
N GLN A 31 4.50 23.82 2.54
CA GLN A 31 5.43 22.71 2.71
C GLN A 31 4.65 21.47 3.11
N ALA A 32 5.02 20.31 2.57
CA ALA A 32 4.51 19.00 2.95
C ALA A 32 5.70 18.06 3.16
N THR A 33 5.63 17.24 4.20
CA THR A 33 6.62 16.19 4.48
C THR A 33 5.98 14.84 4.22
N ALA A 34 6.61 14.03 3.37
CA ALA A 34 6.25 12.63 3.18
C ALA A 34 7.25 11.75 3.95
N THR A 35 6.72 10.78 4.69
CA THR A 35 7.55 9.84 5.45
C THR A 35 7.40 8.45 4.85
N TRP A 36 8.52 7.80 4.57
CA TRP A 36 8.57 6.41 4.13
C TRP A 36 9.13 5.57 5.27
N GLN A 37 8.44 4.50 5.61
CA GLN A 37 9.00 3.47 6.46
C GLN A 37 9.93 2.60 5.60
N ALA A 38 11.17 2.42 6.02
CA ALA A 38 12.16 1.61 5.34
C ALA A 38 12.69 0.54 6.30
N THR A 39 12.68 -0.71 5.84
CA THR A 39 13.28 -1.84 6.56
C THR A 39 14.20 -2.57 5.60
N ALA A 40 15.40 -2.88 6.03
CA ALA A 40 16.35 -3.70 5.28
C ALA A 40 16.49 -5.04 5.97
N ILE A 41 16.20 -6.14 5.26
CA ILE A 41 16.35 -7.50 5.76
C ILE A 41 17.26 -8.25 4.79
N LYS A 42 18.24 -8.99 5.32
CA LYS A 42 19.03 -9.93 4.55
C LYS A 42 18.86 -11.32 5.16
N ASP A 43 18.27 -12.23 4.42
CA ASP A 43 18.12 -13.63 4.81
C ASP A 43 18.65 -14.51 3.67
N THR A 44 19.65 -15.33 3.98
CA THR A 44 20.31 -16.25 3.04
C THR A 44 20.27 -17.69 3.54
N THR A 45 19.58 -17.94 4.65
CA THR A 45 19.56 -19.25 5.32
C THR A 45 18.16 -19.87 5.34
N SER A 46 17.11 -19.07 5.32
CA SER A 46 15.73 -19.57 5.29
C SER A 46 15.40 -20.28 4.00
N MET A 47 14.64 -21.38 4.10
CA MET A 47 14.20 -22.17 2.94
C MET A 47 13.16 -21.44 2.09
N LEU A 48 12.48 -20.46 2.65
CA LEU A 48 11.50 -19.60 1.99
C LEU A 48 11.71 -18.15 2.42
N VAL A 49 11.88 -17.25 1.47
CA VAL A 49 11.97 -15.81 1.69
C VAL A 49 11.03 -15.10 0.75
N VAL A 50 10.22 -14.19 1.28
CA VAL A 50 9.31 -13.34 0.47
C VAL A 50 9.59 -11.88 0.80
N THR A 51 9.82 -11.09 -0.25
CA THR A 51 10.17 -9.66 -0.13
C THR A 51 9.16 -8.81 -0.87
N PRO A 52 8.27 -8.06 -0.19
CA PRO A 52 7.42 -7.08 -0.83
C PRO A 52 8.25 -5.97 -1.49
N LEU A 53 7.89 -5.57 -2.72
CA LEU A 53 8.69 -4.62 -3.50
C LEU A 53 8.24 -3.16 -3.34
N LYS A 54 7.04 -2.93 -2.81
CA LYS A 54 6.51 -1.58 -2.58
C LYS A 54 5.46 -1.56 -1.48
N SER A 55 5.21 -0.39 -0.92
CA SER A 55 4.09 -0.12 -0.03
C SER A 55 2.79 0.04 -0.83
N LEU A 56 1.66 -0.16 -0.18
CA LEU A 56 0.33 0.04 -0.73
C LEU A 56 -0.22 1.40 -0.28
N THR A 57 -0.81 2.14 -1.21
CA THR A 57 -1.50 3.40 -0.92
C THR A 57 -2.82 3.42 -1.67
N PHE A 58 -3.93 3.41 -0.94
CA PHE A 58 -5.27 3.47 -1.50
C PHE A 58 -5.79 4.90 -1.43
N ASN A 59 -6.21 5.43 -2.58
CA ASN A 59 -6.80 6.75 -2.69
C ASN A 59 -8.29 6.59 -3.01
N TYR A 60 -9.13 7.32 -2.29
CA TYR A 60 -10.55 7.37 -2.57
C TYR A 60 -10.80 8.18 -3.84
N ALA A 61 -11.56 7.60 -4.76
CA ALA A 61 -11.99 8.23 -6.00
C ALA A 61 -13.47 8.63 -5.87
N GLU A 62 -13.74 9.90 -5.62
CA GLU A 62 -15.09 10.41 -5.36
C GLU A 62 -16.07 10.10 -6.51
N GLY A 63 -15.63 10.22 -7.76
CA GLY A 63 -16.45 9.91 -8.93
C GLY A 63 -16.87 8.44 -9.03
N GLN A 64 -16.09 7.53 -8.45
CA GLN A 64 -16.37 6.09 -8.42
C GLN A 64 -16.94 5.64 -7.07
N LYS A 65 -16.91 6.51 -6.06
CA LYS A 65 -17.29 6.22 -4.66
C LYS A 65 -16.59 4.98 -4.11
N SER A 66 -15.34 4.80 -4.47
CA SER A 66 -14.53 3.64 -4.09
C SER A 66 -13.06 4.01 -4.01
N PHE A 67 -12.28 3.19 -3.30
CA PHE A 67 -10.82 3.28 -3.32
C PHE A 67 -10.27 2.63 -4.59
N ASN A 68 -9.13 3.14 -5.06
CA ASN A 68 -8.43 2.55 -6.19
C ASN A 68 -7.85 1.17 -5.81
N GLN A 69 -7.74 0.31 -6.81
CA GLN A 69 -7.03 -0.96 -6.70
C GLN A 69 -5.52 -0.73 -6.72
N GLN A 70 -4.77 -1.58 -6.00
CA GLN A 70 -3.32 -1.60 -5.99
C GLN A 70 -2.78 -2.98 -6.36
N ASN A 71 -1.68 -3.00 -7.10
CA ASN A 71 -0.93 -4.22 -7.36
C ASN A 71 0.30 -4.22 -6.46
N GLY A 72 0.49 -5.29 -5.70
CA GLY A 72 1.61 -5.49 -4.80
C GLY A 72 2.51 -6.62 -5.29
N ALA A 73 3.57 -6.26 -6.02
CA ALA A 73 4.57 -7.22 -6.45
C ALA A 73 5.48 -7.63 -5.28
N PHE A 74 5.94 -8.86 -5.32
CA PHE A 74 6.89 -9.44 -4.37
C PHE A 74 7.87 -10.36 -5.07
N ASP A 75 9.10 -10.37 -4.59
CA ASP A 75 10.08 -11.41 -4.94
C ASP A 75 9.96 -12.56 -3.94
N ILE A 76 10.03 -13.77 -4.45
CA ILE A 76 10.00 -14.99 -3.65
C ILE A 76 11.23 -15.85 -3.98
N ALA A 77 11.88 -16.35 -2.95
CA ALA A 77 13.03 -17.24 -3.08
C ALA A 77 12.79 -18.51 -2.26
N ILE A 78 13.06 -19.66 -2.87
CA ILE A 78 13.06 -20.95 -2.19
C ILE A 78 14.45 -21.55 -2.20
N GLN A 79 14.75 -22.35 -1.18
CA GLN A 79 15.87 -23.30 -1.19
C GLN A 79 15.30 -24.64 -1.63
N GLY A 80 15.67 -25.14 -2.80
CA GLY A 80 15.26 -26.44 -3.27
C GLY A 80 15.70 -27.54 -2.30
N GLN A 81 15.01 -28.67 -2.32
CA GLN A 81 15.26 -29.79 -1.42
C GLN A 81 15.57 -31.04 -2.25
N SER A 82 16.83 -31.45 -2.25
CA SER A 82 17.26 -32.67 -2.99
C SER A 82 16.51 -33.89 -2.46
N GLY A 83 15.87 -34.63 -3.37
CA GLY A 83 15.00 -35.76 -3.05
C GLY A 83 13.51 -35.39 -2.98
N ALA A 84 13.16 -34.14 -3.21
CA ALA A 84 11.76 -33.73 -3.38
C ALA A 84 11.19 -34.31 -4.68
N THR A 85 10.00 -34.87 -4.61
CA THR A 85 9.22 -35.35 -5.77
C THR A 85 8.16 -34.35 -6.17
N ASP A 86 7.68 -33.59 -5.22
CA ASP A 86 6.65 -32.56 -5.42
C ASP A 86 6.93 -31.31 -4.57
N PHE A 87 6.39 -30.19 -5.04
CA PHE A 87 6.48 -28.90 -4.37
C PHE A 87 5.14 -28.21 -4.37
N LYS A 88 4.77 -27.65 -3.23
CA LYS A 88 3.55 -26.86 -3.06
C LYS A 88 3.87 -25.53 -2.39
N LEU A 89 3.36 -24.46 -2.95
CA LEU A 89 3.36 -23.12 -2.34
C LEU A 89 1.93 -22.67 -2.15
N ALA A 90 1.61 -22.24 -0.95
CA ALA A 90 0.29 -21.72 -0.62
C ALA A 90 0.39 -20.40 0.14
N SER A 91 -0.67 -19.62 0.12
CA SER A 91 -0.75 -18.35 0.87
C SER A 91 -2.11 -18.13 1.51
N LYS A 92 -2.14 -17.36 2.60
CA LYS A 92 -3.35 -16.89 3.27
C LYS A 92 -3.15 -15.54 3.93
N ILE A 93 -4.25 -14.85 4.20
CA ILE A 93 -4.23 -13.58 4.91
C ILE A 93 -4.07 -13.85 6.42
N ILE A 94 -3.15 -13.11 7.06
CA ILE A 94 -3.00 -13.09 8.53
C ILE A 94 -3.62 -11.82 9.11
N ALA A 95 -3.41 -10.66 8.45
CA ALA A 95 -3.98 -9.39 8.85
C ALA A 95 -4.28 -8.55 7.61
N ASN A 96 -5.39 -7.83 7.61
CA ASN A 96 -5.80 -7.02 6.46
C ASN A 96 -6.72 -5.86 6.85
N THR A 97 -6.59 -5.35 8.05
CA THR A 97 -7.42 -4.26 8.55
C THR A 97 -6.59 -2.98 8.67
N LEU A 98 -7.05 -1.92 8.06
CA LEU A 98 -6.57 -0.57 8.29
C LEU A 98 -7.53 0.11 9.25
N ALA A 99 -7.00 0.81 10.25
CA ALA A 99 -7.80 1.46 11.28
C ALA A 99 -7.52 2.96 11.33
N ARG A 100 -8.52 3.71 11.71
CA ARG A 100 -8.42 5.14 12.02
C ARG A 100 -8.60 5.32 13.52
N THR A 101 -7.70 6.09 14.13
CA THR A 101 -7.67 6.24 15.58
C THR A 101 -8.63 7.32 16.10
N THR A 102 -9.17 8.18 15.22
CA THR A 102 -9.99 9.32 15.61
C THR A 102 -11.47 9.00 15.76
N ASP A 103 -11.97 7.96 15.07
CA ASP A 103 -13.41 7.61 15.07
C ASP A 103 -13.67 6.10 15.05
N ASP A 104 -12.64 5.27 15.31
CA ASP A 104 -12.69 3.80 15.32
C ASP A 104 -13.17 3.16 14.00
N SER A 105 -13.22 3.94 12.90
CA SER A 105 -13.56 3.38 11.59
C SER A 105 -12.44 2.47 11.07
N LYS A 106 -12.84 1.46 10.29
CA LYS A 106 -11.94 0.44 9.76
C LYS A 106 -12.21 0.19 8.29
N LEU A 107 -11.14 -0.14 7.57
CA LEU A 107 -11.19 -0.63 6.19
C LEU A 107 -10.61 -2.04 6.15
N THR A 108 -11.30 -2.94 5.45
CA THR A 108 -10.79 -4.29 5.20
C THR A 108 -10.19 -4.34 3.81
N VAL A 109 -8.92 -4.75 3.73
CA VAL A 109 -8.21 -4.95 2.46
C VAL A 109 -8.47 -6.37 1.97
N GLY A 110 -9.08 -6.51 0.79
CA GLY A 110 -9.14 -7.76 0.06
C GLY A 110 -7.83 -8.01 -0.70
N VAL A 111 -7.38 -9.25 -0.72
CA VAL A 111 -6.17 -9.69 -1.43
C VAL A 111 -6.57 -10.76 -2.43
N LYS A 112 -6.12 -10.62 -3.68
CA LYS A 112 -6.45 -11.58 -4.75
C LYS A 112 -5.17 -12.10 -5.40
N TRP A 113 -5.19 -13.37 -5.73
CA TRP A 113 -4.20 -14.04 -6.58
C TRP A 113 -4.88 -14.51 -7.86
N ASN A 114 -4.44 -13.99 -9.01
CA ASN A 114 -5.02 -14.29 -10.32
C ASN A 114 -6.57 -14.18 -10.36
N GLY A 115 -7.13 -13.24 -9.59
CA GLY A 115 -8.57 -13.00 -9.50
C GLY A 115 -9.29 -13.76 -8.39
N GLU A 116 -8.66 -14.77 -7.76
CA GLU A 116 -9.21 -15.50 -6.62
C GLU A 116 -8.91 -14.77 -5.30
N ASP A 117 -9.91 -14.70 -4.42
CA ASP A 117 -9.77 -14.08 -3.13
C ASP A 117 -8.97 -14.98 -2.17
N LEU A 118 -7.91 -14.42 -1.55
CA LEU A 118 -7.28 -15.02 -0.40
C LEU A 118 -8.18 -14.86 0.82
N THR A 119 -8.21 -15.87 1.67
CA THR A 119 -8.96 -15.86 2.92
C THR A 119 -8.03 -15.95 4.15
N LYS A 120 -8.60 -15.82 5.35
CA LYS A 120 -7.88 -16.02 6.61
C LYS A 120 -7.91 -17.49 7.05
N ASP A 121 -8.93 -18.20 6.64
CA ASP A 121 -9.26 -19.51 7.19
C ASP A 121 -8.69 -20.67 6.35
N THR A 122 -8.51 -20.44 5.05
CA THR A 122 -8.04 -21.47 4.12
C THR A 122 -6.86 -20.97 3.31
N ASP A 123 -5.92 -21.88 3.05
CA ASP A 123 -4.78 -21.63 2.20
C ASP A 123 -5.21 -21.61 0.72
N THR A 124 -4.83 -20.56 -0.01
CA THR A 124 -4.93 -20.50 -1.47
C THR A 124 -3.65 -21.08 -2.07
N VAL A 125 -3.78 -22.07 -2.93
CA VAL A 125 -2.64 -22.75 -3.57
C VAL A 125 -2.13 -21.91 -4.73
N LEU A 126 -0.86 -21.52 -4.71
CA LEU A 126 -0.18 -20.78 -5.76
C LEU A 126 0.58 -21.72 -6.70
N ILE A 127 1.26 -22.74 -6.15
CA ILE A 127 1.96 -23.79 -6.88
C ILE A 127 1.54 -25.14 -6.30
N ASP A 128 1.29 -26.11 -7.17
CA ASP A 128 1.11 -27.52 -6.82
C ASP A 128 1.63 -28.36 -7.99
N THR A 129 2.89 -28.79 -7.90
CA THR A 129 3.55 -29.52 -9.00
C THR A 129 2.91 -30.86 -9.28
N SER A 130 2.33 -31.52 -8.25
CA SER A 130 1.59 -32.77 -8.42
C SER A 130 0.35 -32.63 -9.30
N LYS A 131 -0.17 -31.40 -9.43
CA LYS A 131 -1.34 -31.05 -10.26
C LYS A 131 -0.99 -30.23 -11.48
N GLY A 132 0.31 -29.93 -11.70
CA GLY A 132 0.75 -29.07 -12.78
C GLY A 132 0.30 -27.60 -12.64
N LEU A 133 0.00 -27.15 -11.41
CA LEU A 133 -0.40 -25.79 -11.15
C LEU A 133 0.85 -24.94 -10.84
N THR A 134 1.09 -23.90 -11.64
CA THR A 134 2.25 -22.99 -11.48
C THR A 134 1.83 -21.54 -11.23
N SER A 135 0.65 -21.16 -11.72
CA SER A 135 0.01 -19.84 -11.52
C SER A 135 0.92 -18.64 -11.80
N GLY A 136 1.87 -18.78 -12.74
CA GLY A 136 2.81 -17.72 -13.11
C GLY A 136 4.10 -17.69 -12.29
N LEU A 137 4.31 -18.66 -11.39
CA LEU A 137 5.57 -18.88 -10.66
C LEU A 137 6.31 -20.10 -11.23
N ASP A 138 6.45 -20.10 -12.54
CA ASP A 138 6.91 -21.27 -13.31
C ASP A 138 8.34 -21.68 -12.99
N ASN A 139 9.20 -20.69 -12.65
CA ASN A 139 10.59 -20.99 -12.32
C ASN A 139 10.72 -21.80 -11.02
N LEU A 140 9.87 -21.52 -10.02
CA LEU A 140 9.89 -22.27 -8.75
C LEU A 140 9.27 -23.65 -8.90
N ALA A 141 8.33 -23.82 -9.83
CA ALA A 141 7.65 -25.09 -10.11
C ALA A 141 8.43 -26.00 -11.06
N ALA A 142 9.51 -25.50 -11.65
CA ALA A 142 10.27 -26.27 -12.63
C ALA A 142 10.99 -27.46 -12.00
N ASP A 143 10.93 -28.60 -12.70
CA ASP A 143 11.70 -29.77 -12.35
C ASP A 143 13.21 -29.45 -12.39
N GLY A 144 13.97 -29.92 -11.41
CA GLY A 144 15.37 -29.53 -11.26
C GLY A 144 15.60 -28.24 -10.51
N VAL A 145 14.53 -27.51 -10.11
CA VAL A 145 14.60 -26.31 -9.27
C VAL A 145 14.18 -26.64 -7.85
N TYR A 146 12.92 -27.02 -7.62
CA TYR A 146 12.45 -27.30 -6.26
C TYR A 146 13.07 -28.58 -5.66
N ASN A 147 13.54 -29.50 -6.50
CA ASN A 147 14.19 -30.76 -6.11
C ASN A 147 15.74 -30.73 -6.17
N SER A 148 16.33 -29.58 -6.44
CA SER A 148 17.78 -29.37 -6.34
C SER A 148 18.20 -28.94 -4.92
N SER A 149 19.49 -28.68 -4.71
CA SER A 149 19.99 -28.03 -3.50
C SER A 149 20.24 -26.54 -3.69
N ASP A 150 19.87 -25.98 -4.84
CA ASP A 150 20.14 -24.62 -5.18
C ASP A 150 18.99 -23.67 -4.73
N ARG A 151 19.29 -22.39 -4.63
CA ARG A 151 18.28 -21.36 -4.37
C ARG A 151 17.75 -20.84 -5.71
N ALA A 152 16.43 -20.77 -5.79
CA ALA A 152 15.73 -20.22 -6.94
C ALA A 152 14.83 -19.06 -6.53
N THR A 153 14.59 -18.16 -7.46
CA THR A 153 13.77 -16.96 -7.23
C THR A 153 12.74 -16.79 -8.35
N ASP A 154 11.61 -16.22 -8.00
CA ASP A 154 10.58 -15.81 -8.94
C ASP A 154 9.89 -14.55 -8.43
N ARG A 155 9.01 -13.98 -9.24
CA ARG A 155 8.25 -12.78 -8.91
C ARG A 155 6.77 -13.03 -9.06
N GLY A 156 6.02 -12.70 -8.02
CA GLY A 156 4.57 -12.72 -8.02
C GLY A 156 3.96 -11.34 -7.80
N GLU A 157 2.66 -11.24 -8.00
CA GLU A 157 1.91 -10.03 -7.77
C GLU A 157 0.52 -10.34 -7.22
N PHE A 158 0.17 -9.74 -6.10
CA PHE A 158 -1.20 -9.72 -5.60
C PHE A 158 -1.92 -8.46 -6.05
N THR A 159 -3.22 -8.60 -6.25
CA THR A 159 -4.12 -7.46 -6.37
C THR A 159 -4.75 -7.17 -5.02
N PHE A 160 -4.69 -5.91 -4.60
CA PHE A 160 -5.24 -5.41 -3.34
C PHE A 160 -6.37 -4.42 -3.63
N VAL A 161 -7.48 -4.58 -2.92
CA VAL A 161 -8.65 -3.69 -3.01
C VAL A 161 -9.15 -3.36 -1.60
N ILE A 162 -9.75 -2.20 -1.40
CA ILE A 162 -10.54 -2.00 -0.18
C ILE A 162 -11.89 -2.69 -0.41
N ALA A 163 -12.12 -3.78 0.32
CA ALA A 163 -13.28 -4.62 0.15
C ALA A 163 -14.49 -4.14 0.97
N ASN A 164 -14.26 -3.69 2.21
CA ASN A 164 -15.32 -3.28 3.12
C ASN A 164 -14.87 -2.10 3.98
N ALA A 165 -15.86 -1.35 4.47
CA ALA A 165 -15.70 -0.33 5.48
C ALA A 165 -16.64 -0.57 6.65
N GLU A 166 -16.18 -0.21 7.85
CA GLU A 166 -16.93 -0.21 9.09
C GLU A 166 -16.79 1.13 9.77
N SER A 167 -17.89 1.62 10.38
CA SER A 167 -17.91 2.79 11.24
C SER A 167 -18.75 2.48 12.47
N ALA A 168 -18.24 2.80 13.65
CA ALA A 168 -18.88 2.47 14.94
C ALA A 168 -19.28 0.98 15.07
N GLY A 169 -18.48 0.06 14.49
CA GLY A 169 -18.71 -1.38 14.53
C GLY A 169 -19.77 -1.90 13.56
N ALA A 170 -20.31 -1.08 12.67
CA ALA A 170 -21.28 -1.48 11.65
C ALA A 170 -20.72 -1.25 10.24
N ALA A 171 -21.10 -2.13 9.31
CA ALA A 171 -20.76 -1.96 7.90
C ALA A 171 -21.33 -0.64 7.36
N THR A 172 -20.55 0.05 6.53
CA THR A 172 -20.92 1.34 5.96
C THR A 172 -20.41 1.47 4.52
N ASP A 173 -21.00 2.38 3.77
CA ASP A 173 -20.52 2.73 2.43
C ASP A 173 -19.27 3.62 2.54
N PHE A 174 -18.36 3.50 1.57
CA PHE A 174 -17.12 4.29 1.53
C PHE A 174 -17.38 5.80 1.51
N ASN A 175 -18.42 6.25 0.81
CA ASN A 175 -18.82 7.67 0.72
C ASN A 175 -19.42 8.22 2.02
N SER A 176 -19.74 7.37 2.98
CA SER A 176 -20.27 7.77 4.29
C SER A 176 -19.17 7.89 5.35
N LEU A 177 -17.95 7.50 5.02
CA LEU A 177 -16.81 7.67 5.90
C LEU A 177 -16.41 9.14 6.01
N THR A 178 -16.01 9.57 7.19
CA THR A 178 -15.43 10.89 7.39
C THR A 178 -14.04 10.95 6.76
N ASP A 179 -13.67 12.06 6.12
CA ASP A 179 -12.36 12.25 5.54
C ASP A 179 -11.22 12.00 6.55
N GLY A 180 -10.19 11.29 6.11
CA GLY A 180 -9.06 10.96 6.97
C GLY A 180 -8.13 9.92 6.38
N THR A 181 -7.26 9.40 7.24
CA THR A 181 -6.28 8.37 6.91
C THR A 181 -6.51 7.15 7.79
N TRP A 182 -6.49 5.98 7.16
CA TRP A 182 -6.51 4.68 7.82
C TRP A 182 -5.15 4.04 7.63
N ASP A 183 -4.54 3.61 8.71
CA ASP A 183 -3.22 3.00 8.73
C ASP A 183 -3.28 1.57 9.26
N GLY A 184 -2.39 0.73 8.78
CA GLY A 184 -2.29 -0.66 9.23
C GLY A 184 -1.41 -1.50 8.31
N ASP A 185 -1.22 -2.75 8.71
CA ASP A 185 -0.44 -3.71 7.94
C ASP A 185 -1.35 -4.74 7.26
N VAL A 186 -1.09 -5.01 6.00
CA VAL A 186 -1.62 -6.19 5.33
C VAL A 186 -0.55 -7.27 5.37
N LYS A 187 -0.85 -8.39 6.04
CA LYS A 187 0.07 -9.51 6.23
C LYS A 187 -0.46 -10.75 5.52
N VAL A 188 0.32 -11.24 4.57
CA VAL A 188 0.07 -12.49 3.84
C VAL A 188 1.15 -13.48 4.26
N GLN A 189 0.73 -14.64 4.74
CA GLN A 189 1.62 -15.75 5.06
C GLN A 189 1.80 -16.61 3.81
N PHE A 190 3.02 -17.06 3.58
CA PHE A 190 3.34 -18.07 2.58
C PHE A 190 3.79 -19.34 3.28
N THR A 191 3.39 -20.49 2.75
CA THR A 191 3.78 -21.81 3.23
C THR A 191 4.29 -22.61 2.04
N ALA A 192 5.56 -23.00 2.11
CA ALA A 192 6.18 -23.90 1.14
C ALA A 192 6.28 -25.30 1.73
N THR A 193 5.93 -26.31 0.94
CA THR A 193 5.98 -27.71 1.31
C THR A 193 6.68 -28.49 0.20
N TRP A 194 7.64 -29.30 0.59
CA TRP A 194 8.30 -30.26 -0.30
C TRP A 194 7.91 -31.67 0.14
N ASP A 195 7.34 -32.42 -0.74
CA ASP A 195 7.07 -33.86 -0.55
C ASP A 195 8.19 -34.67 -1.20
N GLY A 196 8.67 -35.72 -0.53
CA GLY A 196 9.77 -36.51 -1.04
C GLY A 196 10.48 -37.38 -0.01
N THR A 197 11.59 -37.96 -0.42
CA THR A 197 12.46 -38.73 0.48
C THR A 197 13.73 -37.94 0.78
N PHE A 198 13.81 -37.42 1.98
CA PHE A 198 14.95 -36.59 2.39
C PHE A 198 15.95 -37.42 3.21
N THR A 199 17.23 -37.33 2.83
CA THR A 199 18.30 -37.91 3.64
C THR A 199 18.48 -37.03 4.89
N PRO A 200 18.39 -37.61 6.10
CA PRO A 200 18.66 -36.82 7.32
C PRO A 200 20.07 -36.18 7.25
N ALA A 201 20.17 -34.92 7.65
CA ALA A 201 21.48 -34.30 7.82
C ALA A 201 22.32 -35.13 8.79
N PRO A 202 23.62 -35.36 8.54
CA PRO A 202 24.49 -36.05 9.49
C PRO A 202 24.40 -35.28 10.83
N ALA A 203 24.20 -36.05 11.92
CA ALA A 203 24.18 -35.47 13.25
C ALA A 203 25.54 -34.78 13.52
N PRO A 204 25.54 -33.60 14.19
CA PRO A 204 26.75 -32.85 14.49
C PRO A 204 27.70 -33.59 15.43
#